data_7b3a092c1917899eb88821e3fd59eef7
#
_entry.id   7b3a092c1917899eb88821e3fd59eef7
#
_cell.length_a   1.000
_cell.length_b   1.000
_cell.length_c   1.000
_cell.angle_alpha   90.00
_cell.angle_beta   90.00
_cell.angle_gamma   90.00
#
_symmetry.space_group_name_H-M   'P 1'
#
loop_
_entity.id
_entity.type
_entity.pdbx_description
1 polymer ?
#
loop_
_entity_poly.entity_id
_entity_poly.type
_entity_poly.pdbx_seq_one_letter_code
_entity_poly.pdbx_strand_id
1 'polypeptide(L)' 'HKTQDAVNAAQDAYQIANNRYRGGLATYLDVLTAEDALLGSQRALVNLQSRAFSLDVALIHALGGGYQAAQS' A
#
# COMPACT_ATOMS: atom_id res chain seq x y z
N HIS A 1 -11.82 -4.77 -0.36
CA HIS A 1 -11.04 -4.76 0.88
C HIS A 1 -10.81 -3.33 1.33
N LYS A 2 -10.93 -3.05 2.63
CA LYS A 2 -10.86 -1.68 3.14
C LYS A 2 -9.54 -0.97 2.80
N THR A 3 -8.43 -1.69 2.87
CA THR A 3 -7.11 -1.10 2.56
C THR A 3 -7.02 -0.77 1.08
N GLN A 4 -7.53 -1.62 0.21
CA GLN A 4 -7.56 -1.35 -1.22
C GLN A 4 -8.47 -0.17 -1.53
N ASP A 5 -9.60 -0.07 -0.84
CA ASP A 5 -10.52 1.05 -1.01
C ASP A 5 -9.86 2.37 -0.59
N ALA A 6 -9.05 2.35 0.46
CA ALA A 6 -8.31 3.52 0.89
C ALA A 6 -7.29 3.96 -0.17
N VAL A 7 -6.60 3.03 -0.81
CA VAL A 7 -5.68 3.35 -1.90
C VAL A 7 -6.43 3.96 -3.07
N ASN A 8 -7.55 3.38 -3.46
CA ASN A 8 -8.36 3.89 -4.56
C ASN A 8 -8.86 5.31 -4.28
N ALA A 9 -9.33 5.56 -3.07
CA ALA A 9 -9.79 6.89 -2.66
C ALA A 9 -8.63 7.89 -2.67
N ALA A 10 -7.46 7.49 -2.23
CA ALA A 10 -6.27 8.35 -2.22
C ALA A 10 -5.80 8.65 -3.65
N GLN A 11 -5.89 7.69 -4.56
CA GLN A 11 -5.59 7.93 -5.97
C GLN A 11 -6.53 8.95 -6.59
N ASP A 12 -7.82 8.84 -6.31
CA ASP A 12 -8.81 9.78 -6.81
C ASP A 12 -8.54 11.18 -6.26
N ALA A 13 -8.24 11.28 -4.97
CA ALA A 13 -7.92 12.56 -4.34
C ALA A 13 -6.67 13.19 -4.96
N TYR A 14 -5.66 12.37 -5.26
CA TYR A 14 -4.44 12.85 -5.90
C TYR A 14 -4.74 13.38 -7.30
N GLN A 15 -5.53 12.66 -8.09
CA GLN A 15 -5.90 13.11 -9.43
C GLN A 15 -6.68 14.44 -9.38
N ILE A 16 -7.60 14.56 -8.45
CA ILE A 16 -8.37 15.77 -8.27
C ILE A 16 -7.45 16.94 -7.91
N ALA A 17 -6.53 16.73 -6.96
CA ALA A 17 -5.59 17.77 -6.56
C ALA A 17 -4.70 18.19 -7.72
N ASN A 18 -4.23 17.24 -8.51
CA ASN A 18 -3.38 17.52 -9.66
C ASN A 18 -4.14 18.32 -10.73
N ASN A 19 -5.39 17.94 -11.00
CA ASN A 19 -6.23 18.65 -11.96
C ASN A 19 -6.53 20.08 -11.50
N ARG A 20 -6.79 20.26 -10.22
CA ARG A 20 -7.01 21.60 -9.65
C ARG A 20 -5.74 22.45 -9.74
N TYR A 21 -4.60 21.87 -9.49
CA TYR A 21 -3.33 22.57 -9.60
C TYR A 21 -3.10 23.05 -11.04
N ARG A 22 -3.33 22.18 -12.01
CA ARG A 22 -3.19 22.55 -13.42
C ARG A 22 -4.15 23.66 -13.82
N GLY A 23 -5.34 23.69 -13.24
CA GLY A 23 -6.33 24.73 -13.48
C GLY A 23 -6.11 26.00 -12.66
N GLY A 24 -5.11 26.06 -11.82
CA GLY A 24 -4.84 27.22 -10.96
C GLY A 24 -5.75 27.31 -9.75
N LEU A 25 -6.47 26.23 -9.41
CA LEU A 25 -7.41 26.23 -8.29
C LEU A 25 -6.82 25.67 -7.01
N ALA A 26 -5.61 25.13 -7.06
CA ALA A 26 -4.92 24.56 -5.91
C ALA A 26 -3.44 24.87 -6.00
N THR A 27 -2.76 24.82 -4.86
CA THR A 27 -1.31 25.04 -4.81
C THR A 27 -0.58 23.70 -5.03
N TYR A 28 0.71 23.79 -5.36
CA TYR A 28 1.54 22.59 -5.46
C TYR A 28 1.62 21.85 -4.12
N LEU A 29 1.54 22.57 -3.02
CA LEU A 29 1.51 21.96 -1.69
C LEU A 29 0.31 21.03 -1.52
N ASP A 30 -0.84 21.38 -2.08
CA ASP A 30 -2.02 20.51 -2.06
C ASP A 30 -1.75 19.20 -2.81
N VAL A 31 -1.06 19.27 -3.94
CA VAL A 31 -0.67 18.08 -4.71
C VAL A 31 0.29 17.21 -3.90
N LEU A 32 1.28 17.82 -3.26
CA LEU A 32 2.24 17.08 -2.43
C LEU A 32 1.56 16.40 -1.25
N THR A 33 0.60 17.06 -0.61
CA THR A 33 -0.16 16.50 0.50
C THR A 33 -0.97 15.28 0.03
N ALA A 34 -1.62 15.38 -1.13
CA ALA A 34 -2.38 14.27 -1.69
C ALA A 34 -1.47 13.12 -2.11
N GLU A 35 -0.30 13.42 -2.67
CA GLU A 35 0.69 12.42 -3.03
C GLU A 35 1.20 11.67 -1.79
N ASP A 36 1.47 12.39 -0.71
CA ASP A 36 1.91 11.82 0.56
C ASP A 36 0.87 10.84 1.11
N ALA A 37 -0.40 11.23 1.06
CA ALA A 37 -1.50 10.37 1.50
C ALA A 37 -1.60 9.11 0.64
N LEU A 38 -1.43 9.25 -0.68
CA LEU A 38 -1.45 8.12 -1.60
C LEU A 38 -0.30 7.15 -1.30
N LEU A 39 0.91 7.67 -1.14
CA LEU A 39 2.07 6.84 -0.83
C LEU A 39 1.90 6.14 0.52
N GLY A 40 1.34 6.83 1.52
CA GLY A 40 1.06 6.22 2.82
C GLY A 40 0.06 5.07 2.71
N SER A 41 -1.00 5.25 1.92
CA SER A 41 -1.99 4.20 1.68
C SER A 41 -1.38 3.00 0.96
N GLN A 42 -0.52 3.25 -0.03
CA GLN A 42 0.15 2.18 -0.76
C GLN A 42 1.10 1.41 0.15
N ARG A 43 1.83 2.10 1.03
CA ARG A 43 2.71 1.44 2.01
C ARG A 43 1.91 0.56 2.96
N ALA A 44 0.75 1.04 3.41
CA ALA A 44 -0.10 0.27 4.30
C ALA A 44 -0.59 -1.00 3.62
N LEU A 45 -0.96 -0.92 2.34
CA LEU A 45 -1.39 -2.08 1.57
C LEU A 45 -0.24 -3.10 1.41
N VAL A 46 0.96 -2.63 1.05
CA VAL A 46 2.13 -3.47 0.90
C VAL A 46 2.49 -4.13 2.23
N ASN A 47 2.45 -3.38 3.33
CA ASN A 47 2.75 -3.93 4.65
C ASN A 47 1.75 -5.01 5.03
N LEU A 48 0.47 -4.83 4.73
CA LEU A 48 -0.55 -5.83 5.01
C LEU A 48 -0.30 -7.10 4.19
N GLN A 49 0.04 -6.95 2.91
CA GLN A 49 0.36 -8.08 2.03
C GLN A 49 1.61 -8.81 2.52
N SER A 50 2.62 -8.07 2.95
CA SER A 50 3.85 -8.65 3.49
C SER A 50 3.58 -9.45 4.76
N ARG A 51 2.71 -8.95 5.63
CA ARG A 51 2.33 -9.66 6.86
C ARG A 51 1.63 -10.97 6.53
N ALA A 52 0.69 -10.94 5.59
CA ALA A 52 -0.01 -12.15 5.18
C ALA A 52 0.97 -13.18 4.61
N PHE A 53 1.89 -12.74 3.78
CA PHE A 53 2.92 -13.60 3.21
C PHE A 53 3.82 -14.19 4.31
N SER A 54 4.23 -13.37 5.26
CA SER A 54 5.09 -13.83 6.37
C SER A 54 4.38 -14.87 7.22
N LEU A 55 3.09 -14.70 7.48
CA LEU A 55 2.30 -15.68 8.23
C LEU A 55 2.19 -17.00 7.47
N ASP A 56 1.99 -16.96 6.18
CA ASP A 56 1.96 -18.17 5.34
C ASP A 56 3.28 -18.90 5.39
N VAL A 57 4.39 -18.21 5.27
CA VAL A 57 5.71 -18.80 5.34
C VAL A 57 5.95 -19.43 6.71
N ALA A 58 5.56 -18.72 7.79
CA ALA A 58 5.71 -19.26 9.14
C ALA A 58 4.88 -20.53 9.33
N LEU A 59 3.68 -20.56 8.80
CA LEU A 59 2.83 -21.75 8.87
C LEU A 59 3.45 -22.93 8.13
N ILE A 60 3.99 -22.69 6.94
CA ILE A 60 4.67 -23.72 6.15
C ILE A 60 5.85 -24.26 6.92
N HIS A 61 6.64 -23.40 7.56
CA HIS A 61 7.76 -23.83 8.39
C HIS A 61 7.29 -24.71 9.56
N ALA A 62 6.20 -24.32 10.21
CA ALA A 62 5.68 -25.06 11.34
C ALA A 62 5.18 -26.46 10.94
N LEU A 63 4.54 -26.55 9.77
CA LEU A 63 3.96 -27.80 9.28
C LEU A 63 4.97 -28.69 8.60
N GLY A 64 5.98 -28.10 7.96
CA GLY A 64 6.95 -28.85 7.18
C GLY A 64 8.39 -28.56 7.62
N GLY A 65 8.61 -28.40 8.92
CA GLY A 65 9.92 -28.03 9.43
C GLY A 65 11.04 -28.94 8.97
N GLY A 66 10.81 -30.25 8.96
CA GLY A 66 11.81 -31.20 8.49
C GLY A 66 12.10 -31.05 7.00
N TYR A 67 11.06 -30.80 6.24
CA TYR A 67 11.19 -30.60 4.81
C TYR A 67 11.99 -29.34 4.51
N GLN A 68 11.70 -28.26 5.21
CA GLN A 68 12.43 -27.01 5.03
C GLN A 68 13.91 -27.17 5.40
N ALA A 69 14.18 -27.88 6.46
CA ALA A 69 15.56 -28.14 6.87
C ALA A 69 16.29 -28.93 5.78
N ALA A 70 15.62 -29.88 5.16
CA ALA A 70 16.21 -30.70 4.11
C ALA A 70 16.53 -29.87 2.87
N GLN A 71 15.81 -28.79 2.65
CA GLN A 71 16.00 -27.94 1.48
C GLN A 71 17.04 -26.86 1.72
N SER A 72 17.33 -26.60 2.93
CA SER A 72 18.34 -25.62 3.26
C SER A 72 19.73 -26.19 3.11
#